data_0d73ad2bc8837cbe56eb205cc8ddcd35
#
_entry.id   0d73ad2bc8837cbe56eb205cc8ddcd35
#
_cell.length_a   1.000
_cell.length_b   1.000
_cell.length_c   1.000
_cell.angle_alpha   90.00
_cell.angle_beta   90.00
_cell.angle_gamma   90.00
#
_symmetry.space_group_name_H-M   'P 1'
#
loop_
_entity.id
_entity.type
_entity.pdbx_description
1 polymer ?
#
loop_
_entity_poly.entity_id
_entity_poly.type
_entity_poly.pdbx_seq_one_letter_code
_entity_poly.pdbx_strand_id
1 'polypeptide(L)'
;MTNLLIKNIGLMLSGDVKQSVIDADSLLIEGGQIAEIGPSTKVPDNVTVIDASGSALCPGLIDSHCHVVLGDYTPRQLMQNFLDSILHGGVTTAISAGEVHLPGRPKDAAGAKALAILAAKSWATVRPGGMKVLGGSVILEKGLIEADFDEMAAEGVRVVGEIGLGSVKDPDEAAQMCRWAKNRNMTVMMHSGGTSIPGSSVIGAEEIMTVQPSVVSHINGGPTAMSFREAEQVIAQTDAAIEIVQCGNVKRAVEVTELIKKRGEEERLILGNDAPSGTGVVTL
;
A
#
# COMPACT_ATOMS: atom_id res chain seq x y z
N MET A 1 -18.08 14.64 -15.76
CA MET A 1 -18.12 14.29 -14.32
C MET A 1 -19.03 15.30 -13.65
N THR A 2 -19.85 14.88 -12.69
CA THR A 2 -20.75 15.75 -11.96
C THR A 2 -19.95 16.57 -10.96
N ASN A 3 -20.16 17.88 -10.90
CA ASN A 3 -19.57 18.72 -9.87
C ASN A 3 -20.26 18.44 -8.53
N LEU A 4 -19.52 18.47 -7.43
CA LEU A 4 -20.00 18.12 -6.10
C LEU A 4 -19.60 19.19 -5.09
N LEU A 5 -20.56 19.67 -4.30
CA LEU A 5 -20.32 20.53 -3.14
C LEU A 5 -20.68 19.76 -1.87
N ILE A 6 -19.71 19.60 -0.97
CA ILE A 6 -19.96 19.10 0.39
C ILE A 6 -19.99 20.33 1.30
N LYS A 7 -21.03 20.49 2.11
CA LYS A 7 -21.22 21.64 3.01
C LYS A 7 -21.61 21.18 4.42
N ASN A 8 -21.60 22.12 5.36
CA ASN A 8 -21.90 21.87 6.78
C ASN A 8 -21.00 20.78 7.38
N ILE A 9 -19.72 20.84 7.04
CA ILE A 9 -18.69 19.93 7.59
C ILE A 9 -18.35 20.42 9.00
N GLY A 10 -18.47 19.54 10.00
CA GLY A 10 -18.18 19.87 11.40
C GLY A 10 -16.70 19.81 11.75
N LEU A 11 -15.94 18.94 11.08
CA LEU A 11 -14.48 18.79 11.23
C LEU A 11 -13.90 18.39 9.88
N MET A 12 -12.93 19.13 9.38
CA MET A 12 -12.20 18.78 8.16
C MET A 12 -10.76 18.40 8.48
N LEU A 13 -10.37 17.19 8.10
CA LEU A 13 -9.01 16.69 8.26
C LEU A 13 -8.26 16.75 6.93
N SER A 14 -6.99 17.16 6.99
CA SER A 14 -6.15 17.31 5.79
C SER A 14 -5.49 16.00 5.34
N GLY A 15 -5.27 15.06 6.28
CA GLY A 15 -4.39 13.91 6.09
C GLY A 15 -2.91 14.22 6.34
N ASP A 16 -2.54 15.47 6.62
CA ASP A 16 -1.18 15.87 7.01
C ASP A 16 -1.03 15.80 8.52
N VAL A 17 -0.08 15.00 9.02
CA VAL A 17 0.17 14.85 10.46
C VAL A 17 0.66 16.14 11.13
N LYS A 18 1.27 17.06 10.36
CA LYS A 18 1.80 18.34 10.87
C LYS A 18 0.74 19.45 10.90
N GLN A 19 -0.26 19.37 10.03
CA GLN A 19 -1.39 20.30 9.94
C GLN A 19 -2.68 19.51 9.75
N SER A 20 -3.07 18.73 10.74
CA SER A 20 -4.11 17.72 10.62
C SER A 20 -5.53 18.28 10.45
N VAL A 21 -5.80 19.50 10.88
CA VAL A 21 -7.13 20.14 10.81
C VAL A 21 -7.11 21.32 9.85
N ILE A 22 -8.13 21.37 8.99
CA ILE A 22 -8.41 22.49 8.10
C ILE A 22 -9.59 23.28 8.67
N ASP A 23 -9.43 24.59 8.84
CA ASP A 23 -10.49 25.50 9.27
C ASP A 23 -11.39 25.86 8.08
N ALA A 24 -12.28 24.95 7.74
CA ALA A 24 -13.25 25.09 6.65
C ALA A 24 -14.46 24.19 6.89
N ASP A 25 -15.62 24.60 6.36
CA ASP A 25 -16.90 23.90 6.51
C ASP A 25 -17.46 23.39 5.18
N SER A 26 -16.78 23.64 4.07
CA SER A 26 -17.22 23.21 2.75
C SER A 26 -16.07 22.87 1.81
N LEU A 27 -16.38 22.01 0.83
CA LEU A 27 -15.46 21.50 -0.18
C LEU A 27 -16.17 21.43 -1.53
N LEU A 28 -15.63 22.12 -2.54
CA LEU A 28 -16.10 22.02 -3.93
C LEU A 28 -15.19 21.10 -4.74
N ILE A 29 -15.79 20.18 -5.47
CA ILE A 29 -15.14 19.26 -6.39
C ILE A 29 -15.64 19.54 -7.80
N GLU A 30 -14.73 19.82 -8.72
CA GLU A 30 -15.01 20.03 -10.15
C GLU A 30 -14.13 19.11 -10.98
N GLY A 31 -14.73 18.44 -11.96
CA GLY A 31 -13.98 17.55 -12.83
C GLY A 31 -13.25 16.38 -12.11
N GLY A 32 -13.66 16.07 -10.87
CA GLY A 32 -13.02 15.04 -10.04
C GLY A 32 -11.80 15.52 -9.25
N GLN A 33 -11.57 16.83 -9.20
CA GLN A 33 -10.50 17.48 -8.44
C GLN A 33 -11.09 18.40 -7.38
N ILE A 34 -10.39 18.56 -6.25
CA ILE A 34 -10.74 19.59 -5.27
C ILE A 34 -10.47 20.96 -5.89
N ALA A 35 -11.52 21.73 -6.12
CA ALA A 35 -11.43 23.06 -6.71
C ALA A 35 -11.33 24.15 -5.64
N GLU A 36 -12.06 24.00 -4.53
CA GLU A 36 -12.11 25.00 -3.46
C GLU A 36 -12.31 24.34 -2.11
N ILE A 37 -11.67 24.85 -1.08
CA ILE A 37 -11.85 24.51 0.33
C ILE A 37 -12.11 25.81 1.08
N GLY A 38 -13.22 25.88 1.81
CA GLY A 38 -13.55 27.07 2.60
C GLY A 38 -15.05 27.28 2.75
N PRO A 39 -15.46 28.42 3.30
CA PRO A 39 -16.88 28.76 3.35
C PRO A 39 -17.40 29.05 1.94
N SER A 40 -18.20 28.15 1.41
CA SER A 40 -18.81 28.34 0.08
C SER A 40 -19.98 29.32 0.20
N THR A 41 -19.82 30.53 -0.32
CA THR A 41 -20.86 31.57 -0.34
C THR A 41 -21.83 31.42 -1.52
N LYS A 42 -21.48 30.66 -2.55
CA LYS A 42 -22.33 30.40 -3.71
C LYS A 42 -22.31 28.93 -4.09
N VAL A 43 -23.51 28.37 -4.22
CA VAL A 43 -23.69 27.05 -4.83
C VAL A 43 -23.60 27.22 -6.35
N PRO A 44 -22.61 26.61 -7.05
CA PRO A 44 -22.54 26.71 -8.50
C PRO A 44 -23.79 26.09 -9.17
N ASP A 45 -24.13 26.56 -10.37
CA ASP A 45 -25.16 25.91 -11.18
C ASP A 45 -24.73 24.50 -11.54
N ASN A 46 -25.67 23.54 -11.56
CA ASN A 46 -25.44 22.14 -11.91
C ASN A 46 -24.45 21.39 -11.00
N VAL A 47 -24.42 21.70 -9.72
CA VAL A 47 -23.65 20.98 -8.70
C VAL A 47 -24.55 20.04 -7.90
N THR A 48 -24.08 18.84 -7.58
CA THR A 48 -24.72 17.98 -6.58
C THR A 48 -24.29 18.43 -5.19
N VAL A 49 -25.24 18.66 -4.29
CA VAL A 49 -24.95 19.10 -2.92
C VAL A 49 -25.09 17.94 -1.96
N ILE A 50 -24.07 17.71 -1.14
CA ILE A 50 -24.09 16.82 0.02
C ILE A 50 -24.03 17.67 1.27
N ASP A 51 -25.00 17.52 2.15
CA ASP A 51 -25.00 18.13 3.47
C ASP A 51 -24.35 17.16 4.47
N ALA A 52 -23.16 17.51 4.97
CA ALA A 52 -22.44 16.70 5.94
C ALA A 52 -23.07 16.74 7.34
N SER A 53 -24.02 17.65 7.58
CA SER A 53 -24.79 17.76 8.84
C SER A 53 -23.90 17.75 10.09
N GLY A 54 -22.76 18.42 10.05
CA GLY A 54 -21.80 18.49 11.14
C GLY A 54 -20.86 17.28 11.26
N SER A 55 -20.90 16.33 10.32
CA SER A 55 -20.00 15.18 10.30
C SER A 55 -18.57 15.60 9.99
N ALA A 56 -17.62 14.72 10.37
CA ALA A 56 -16.22 14.88 9.97
C ALA A 56 -16.02 14.48 8.50
N LEU A 57 -15.18 15.24 7.79
CA LEU A 57 -14.67 14.91 6.46
C LEU A 57 -13.16 14.68 6.54
N CYS A 58 -12.68 13.61 5.94
CA CYS A 58 -11.26 13.31 5.81
C CYS A 58 -10.95 12.78 4.42
N PRO A 59 -9.67 12.79 3.98
CA PRO A 59 -9.26 12.01 2.83
C PRO A 59 -9.60 10.53 3.00
N GLY A 60 -9.92 9.86 1.91
CA GLY A 60 -10.14 8.41 1.94
C GLY A 60 -8.87 7.69 2.41
N LEU A 61 -9.04 6.65 3.20
CA LEU A 61 -7.92 5.85 3.69
C LEU A 61 -7.19 5.18 2.54
N ILE A 62 -5.88 5.02 2.71
CA ILE A 62 -5.02 4.28 1.78
C ILE A 62 -4.54 3.03 2.51
N ASP A 63 -4.88 1.87 1.95
CA ASP A 63 -4.29 0.62 2.37
C ASP A 63 -2.98 0.42 1.61
N SER A 64 -1.86 0.54 2.32
CA SER A 64 -0.53 0.46 1.73
C SER A 64 -0.11 -0.97 1.38
N HIS A 65 -0.83 -1.99 1.87
CA HIS A 65 -0.43 -3.37 1.76
C HIS A 65 -1.63 -4.32 1.66
N CYS A 66 -1.94 -4.73 0.45
CA CYS A 66 -2.90 -5.81 0.24
C CYS A 66 -2.39 -6.76 -0.85
N HIS A 67 -2.89 -7.98 -0.85
CA HIS A 67 -2.54 -9.00 -1.84
C HIS A 67 -3.71 -9.22 -2.80
N VAL A 68 -4.05 -8.19 -3.57
CA VAL A 68 -5.06 -8.33 -4.62
C VAL A 68 -4.58 -9.28 -5.70
N VAL A 69 -5.45 -10.14 -6.16
CA VAL A 69 -5.18 -11.12 -7.22
C VAL A 69 -5.91 -10.71 -8.48
N LEU A 70 -5.25 -10.81 -9.61
CA LEU A 70 -5.85 -10.55 -10.92
C LEU A 70 -6.99 -11.54 -11.17
N GLY A 71 -8.20 -11.02 -11.33
CA GLY A 71 -9.41 -11.82 -11.50
C GLY A 71 -10.01 -12.29 -10.18
N ASP A 72 -11.18 -12.88 -10.27
CA ASP A 72 -12.03 -13.30 -9.13
C ASP A 72 -12.15 -14.82 -9.04
N TYR A 73 -11.08 -15.53 -9.30
CA TYR A 73 -11.09 -17.00 -9.34
C TYR A 73 -10.39 -17.67 -8.16
N THR A 74 -9.95 -16.89 -7.17
CA THR A 74 -9.36 -17.44 -5.96
C THR A 74 -10.48 -17.88 -5.01
N PRO A 75 -10.67 -19.18 -4.75
CA PRO A 75 -11.87 -19.69 -4.06
C PRO A 75 -12.07 -19.13 -2.66
N ARG A 76 -11.00 -18.69 -2.00
CA ARG A 76 -11.03 -18.15 -0.63
C ARG A 76 -11.11 -16.64 -0.57
N GLN A 77 -10.95 -15.97 -1.71
CA GLN A 77 -10.78 -14.53 -1.80
C GLN A 77 -11.56 -14.04 -3.01
N LEU A 78 -12.81 -13.79 -2.81
CA LEU A 78 -13.60 -13.08 -3.81
C LEU A 78 -13.10 -11.64 -3.84
N MET A 79 -12.17 -11.34 -4.75
CA MET A 79 -11.44 -10.08 -4.77
C MET A 79 -12.35 -8.85 -4.78
N GLN A 80 -13.44 -8.90 -5.54
CA GLN A 80 -14.42 -7.82 -5.53
C GLN A 80 -15.05 -7.64 -4.16
N ASN A 81 -15.49 -8.72 -3.51
CA ASN A 81 -16.08 -8.64 -2.18
C ASN A 81 -15.07 -8.14 -1.14
N PHE A 82 -13.79 -8.51 -1.25
CA PHE A 82 -12.74 -7.98 -0.39
C PHE A 82 -12.60 -6.47 -0.58
N LEU A 83 -12.48 -6.00 -1.83
CA LEU A 83 -12.35 -4.58 -2.14
C LEU A 83 -13.58 -3.79 -1.73
N ASP A 84 -14.78 -4.31 -1.97
CA ASP A 84 -16.03 -3.69 -1.51
C ASP A 84 -16.07 -3.58 0.01
N SER A 85 -15.58 -4.60 0.72
CA SER A 85 -15.54 -4.62 2.18
C SER A 85 -14.62 -3.54 2.74
N ILE A 86 -13.40 -3.43 2.24
CA ILE A 86 -12.46 -2.39 2.72
C ILE A 86 -12.89 -0.99 2.28
N LEU A 87 -13.58 -0.84 1.15
CA LEU A 87 -14.19 0.42 0.73
C LEU A 87 -15.26 0.88 1.73
N HIS A 88 -16.12 -0.03 2.22
CA HIS A 88 -17.07 0.27 3.27
C HIS A 88 -16.40 0.65 4.60
N GLY A 89 -15.17 0.20 4.82
CA GLY A 89 -14.31 0.63 5.93
C GLY A 89 -13.65 1.99 5.72
N GLY A 90 -13.88 2.65 4.57
CA GLY A 90 -13.31 3.96 4.25
C GLY A 90 -12.01 3.92 3.42
N VAL A 91 -11.53 2.75 3.00
CA VAL A 91 -10.35 2.62 2.13
C VAL A 91 -10.75 2.96 0.69
N THR A 92 -10.22 4.02 0.14
CA THR A 92 -10.51 4.47 -1.23
C THR A 92 -9.38 4.16 -2.22
N THR A 93 -8.22 3.79 -1.70
CA THR A 93 -7.07 3.37 -2.49
C THR A 93 -6.40 2.17 -1.84
N ALA A 94 -6.16 1.10 -2.61
CA ALA A 94 -5.43 -0.08 -2.17
C ALA A 94 -4.16 -0.26 -3.03
N ILE A 95 -3.05 -0.58 -2.38
CA ILE A 95 -1.75 -0.82 -3.03
C ILE A 95 -1.43 -2.30 -2.89
N SER A 96 -1.20 -2.97 -4.03
CA SER A 96 -0.80 -4.37 -4.04
C SER A 96 0.65 -4.54 -3.61
N ALA A 97 0.89 -5.45 -2.66
CA ALA A 97 2.23 -5.90 -2.30
C ALA A 97 2.72 -7.08 -3.15
N GLY A 98 1.95 -7.45 -4.17
CA GLY A 98 2.28 -8.48 -5.15
C GLY A 98 1.23 -9.58 -5.25
N GLU A 99 1.20 -10.22 -6.40
CA GLU A 99 0.23 -11.27 -6.77
C GLU A 99 0.62 -12.65 -6.18
N VAL A 100 1.08 -12.69 -4.93
CA VAL A 100 1.69 -13.88 -4.33
C VAL A 100 0.73 -15.05 -4.16
N HIS A 101 -0.56 -14.77 -4.04
CA HIS A 101 -1.60 -15.77 -3.84
C HIS A 101 -2.26 -16.23 -5.15
N LEU A 102 -1.80 -15.73 -6.30
CA LEU A 102 -2.32 -16.17 -7.59
C LEU A 102 -2.06 -17.68 -7.80
N PRO A 103 -3.08 -18.51 -8.01
CA PRO A 103 -2.89 -19.92 -8.33
C PRO A 103 -2.06 -20.08 -9.62
N GLY A 104 -0.95 -20.84 -9.53
CA GLY A 104 -0.06 -21.01 -10.67
C GLY A 104 0.78 -19.77 -11.02
N ARG A 105 1.01 -18.88 -10.07
CA ARG A 105 1.87 -17.70 -10.27
C ARG A 105 3.20 -18.09 -10.92
N PRO A 106 3.59 -17.45 -12.03
CA PRO A 106 4.91 -17.68 -12.65
C PRO A 106 6.05 -17.40 -11.68
N LYS A 107 7.10 -18.22 -11.77
CA LYS A 107 8.32 -18.11 -10.92
C LYS A 107 9.58 -17.93 -11.75
N ASP A 108 9.44 -17.31 -12.91
CA ASP A 108 10.51 -16.93 -13.82
C ASP A 108 10.39 -15.47 -14.21
N ALA A 109 11.49 -14.89 -14.70
CA ALA A 109 11.57 -13.46 -15.03
C ALA A 109 10.51 -13.00 -16.03
N ALA A 110 10.31 -13.76 -17.10
CA ALA A 110 9.38 -13.40 -18.17
C ALA A 110 7.92 -13.42 -17.66
N GLY A 111 7.55 -14.47 -16.93
CA GLY A 111 6.21 -14.61 -16.37
C GLY A 111 5.93 -13.59 -15.27
N ALA A 112 6.89 -13.33 -14.37
CA ALA A 112 6.74 -12.32 -13.32
C ALA A 112 6.54 -10.91 -13.90
N LYS A 113 7.34 -10.53 -14.90
CA LYS A 113 7.19 -9.27 -15.63
C LYS A 113 5.82 -9.16 -16.33
N ALA A 114 5.45 -10.20 -17.09
CA ALA A 114 4.19 -10.21 -17.82
C ALA A 114 2.98 -10.09 -16.89
N LEU A 115 2.98 -10.81 -15.75
CA LEU A 115 1.94 -10.72 -14.73
C LEU A 115 1.84 -9.32 -14.13
N ALA A 116 2.96 -8.70 -13.78
CA ALA A 116 2.98 -7.36 -13.22
C ALA A 116 2.39 -6.33 -14.20
N ILE A 117 2.80 -6.37 -15.46
CA ILE A 117 2.27 -5.47 -16.51
C ILE A 117 0.77 -5.71 -16.73
N LEU A 118 0.35 -6.96 -16.87
CA LEU A 118 -1.06 -7.29 -17.06
C LEU A 118 -1.91 -6.79 -15.89
N ALA A 119 -1.50 -7.07 -14.66
CA ALA A 119 -2.23 -6.66 -13.47
C ALA A 119 -2.27 -5.12 -13.32
N ALA A 120 -1.17 -4.42 -13.57
CA ALA A 120 -1.14 -2.96 -13.56
C ALA A 120 -2.15 -2.36 -14.54
N LYS A 121 -2.19 -2.87 -15.78
CA LYS A 121 -3.14 -2.41 -16.82
C LYS A 121 -4.59 -2.74 -16.47
N SER A 122 -4.85 -3.93 -15.96
CA SER A 122 -6.21 -4.35 -15.58
C SER A 122 -6.75 -3.50 -14.43
N TRP A 123 -5.99 -3.33 -13.37
CA TRP A 123 -6.40 -2.53 -12.21
C TRP A 123 -6.48 -1.03 -12.51
N ALA A 124 -5.78 -0.52 -13.53
CA ALA A 124 -5.95 0.86 -13.98
C ALA A 124 -7.38 1.16 -14.48
N THR A 125 -8.08 0.16 -15.01
CA THR A 125 -9.43 0.30 -15.56
C THR A 125 -10.53 -0.23 -14.65
N VAL A 126 -10.23 -1.23 -13.83
CA VAL A 126 -11.18 -1.80 -12.86
C VAL A 126 -11.23 -0.93 -11.59
N ARG A 127 -12.42 -0.46 -11.24
CA ARG A 127 -12.67 0.44 -10.12
C ARG A 127 -13.87 -0.05 -9.28
N PRO A 128 -13.71 -1.11 -8.49
CA PRO A 128 -14.80 -1.61 -7.65
C PRO A 128 -15.33 -0.52 -6.72
N GLY A 129 -16.63 -0.22 -6.79
CA GLY A 129 -17.23 0.85 -6.01
C GLY A 129 -16.62 2.25 -6.20
N GLY A 130 -15.75 2.44 -7.22
CA GLY A 130 -14.96 3.66 -7.43
C GLY A 130 -13.58 3.65 -6.80
N MET A 131 -13.22 2.64 -6.00
CA MET A 131 -11.92 2.48 -5.38
C MET A 131 -10.79 2.43 -6.43
N LYS A 132 -9.66 3.04 -6.12
CA LYS A 132 -8.41 2.87 -6.88
C LYS A 132 -7.65 1.66 -6.37
N VAL A 133 -7.14 0.85 -7.30
CA VAL A 133 -6.20 -0.24 -6.99
C VAL A 133 -4.92 -0.03 -7.79
N LEU A 134 -3.79 0.10 -7.08
CA LEU A 134 -2.47 0.04 -7.68
C LEU A 134 -2.02 -1.41 -7.65
N GLY A 135 -2.44 -2.18 -8.66
CA GLY A 135 -2.05 -3.57 -8.83
C GLY A 135 -0.82 -3.73 -9.71
N GLY A 136 -0.35 -4.96 -9.83
CA GLY A 136 0.78 -5.29 -10.68
C GLY A 136 2.14 -5.05 -10.03
N SER A 137 2.24 -5.18 -8.72
CA SER A 137 3.53 -5.15 -8.03
C SER A 137 4.33 -6.39 -8.38
N VAL A 138 5.52 -6.20 -8.95
CA VAL A 138 6.36 -7.31 -9.39
C VAL A 138 7.03 -8.02 -8.21
N ILE A 139 6.90 -9.33 -8.15
CA ILE A 139 7.71 -10.16 -7.24
C ILE A 139 9.04 -10.47 -7.91
N LEU A 140 10.14 -10.23 -7.21
CA LEU A 140 11.48 -10.42 -7.76
C LEU A 140 11.78 -11.91 -7.98
N GLU A 141 11.97 -12.27 -9.24
CA GLU A 141 12.38 -13.61 -9.65
C GLU A 141 13.77 -13.57 -10.30
N LYS A 142 14.54 -14.64 -10.12
CA LYS A 142 15.87 -14.75 -10.75
C LYS A 142 15.77 -14.63 -12.26
N GLY A 143 16.74 -13.91 -12.84
CA GLY A 143 16.80 -13.68 -14.26
C GLY A 143 16.15 -12.36 -14.71
N LEU A 144 15.51 -11.61 -13.82
CA LEU A 144 15.15 -10.21 -14.10
C LEU A 144 16.42 -9.37 -14.28
N ILE A 145 16.45 -8.57 -15.32
CA ILE A 145 17.55 -7.66 -15.65
C ILE A 145 17.08 -6.21 -15.64
N GLU A 146 18.00 -5.27 -15.67
CA GLU A 146 17.68 -3.85 -15.58
C GLU A 146 16.68 -3.38 -16.66
N ALA A 147 16.79 -3.89 -17.89
CA ALA A 147 15.86 -3.57 -18.98
C ALA A 147 14.41 -4.01 -18.71
N ASP A 148 14.20 -5.05 -17.89
CA ASP A 148 12.85 -5.45 -17.51
C ASP A 148 12.17 -4.39 -16.63
N PHE A 149 12.94 -3.71 -15.78
CA PHE A 149 12.43 -2.60 -14.97
C PHE A 149 12.11 -1.35 -15.82
N ASP A 150 12.88 -1.11 -16.91
CA ASP A 150 12.53 -0.06 -17.88
C ASP A 150 11.16 -0.34 -18.52
N GLU A 151 10.97 -1.56 -19.00
CA GLU A 151 9.72 -1.97 -19.64
C GLU A 151 8.54 -1.92 -18.65
N MET A 152 8.69 -2.50 -17.47
CA MET A 152 7.64 -2.48 -16.44
C MET A 152 7.24 -1.06 -16.05
N ALA A 153 8.21 -0.16 -15.84
CA ALA A 153 7.94 1.23 -15.48
C ALA A 153 7.23 1.99 -16.61
N ALA A 154 7.62 1.77 -17.87
CA ALA A 154 6.96 2.34 -19.04
C ALA A 154 5.51 1.85 -19.18
N GLU A 155 5.26 0.59 -18.84
CA GLU A 155 3.93 -0.05 -18.92
C GLU A 155 3.05 0.18 -17.68
N GLY A 156 3.50 1.00 -16.72
CA GLY A 156 2.69 1.47 -15.61
C GLY A 156 2.86 0.71 -14.29
N VAL A 157 3.77 -0.24 -14.20
CA VAL A 157 4.16 -0.86 -12.93
C VAL A 157 4.85 0.18 -12.05
N ARG A 158 4.43 0.32 -10.80
CA ARG A 158 4.92 1.36 -9.88
C ARG A 158 5.50 0.80 -8.58
N VAL A 159 5.32 -0.47 -8.34
CA VAL A 159 5.72 -1.11 -7.08
C VAL A 159 6.47 -2.40 -7.39
N VAL A 160 7.60 -2.59 -6.72
CA VAL A 160 8.17 -3.91 -6.50
C VAL A 160 7.48 -4.45 -5.25
N GLY A 161 6.83 -5.58 -5.40
CA GLY A 161 6.16 -6.27 -4.30
C GLY A 161 7.19 -6.79 -3.30
N GLU A 162 6.73 -7.48 -2.28
CA GLU A 162 7.59 -7.83 -1.17
C GLU A 162 8.81 -8.65 -1.58
N ILE A 163 9.99 -8.03 -1.48
CA ILE A 163 11.27 -8.76 -1.53
C ILE A 163 11.26 -9.80 -0.42
N GLY A 164 11.68 -11.02 -0.74
CA GLY A 164 11.65 -12.17 0.17
C GLY A 164 10.62 -13.23 -0.21
N LEU A 165 9.62 -12.90 -1.04
CA LEU A 165 8.56 -13.83 -1.46
C LEU A 165 8.84 -14.53 -2.80
N GLY A 166 9.78 -14.03 -3.59
CA GLY A 166 10.22 -14.63 -4.87
C GLY A 166 11.45 -15.53 -4.73
N SER A 167 12.08 -15.83 -5.86
CA SER A 167 13.29 -16.68 -5.93
C SER A 167 14.61 -15.94 -5.70
N VAL A 168 14.60 -14.60 -5.71
CA VAL A 168 15.77 -13.78 -5.33
C VAL A 168 15.92 -13.85 -3.82
N LYS A 169 17.00 -14.48 -3.36
CA LYS A 169 17.28 -14.76 -1.94
C LYS A 169 18.53 -14.06 -1.42
N ASP A 170 19.44 -13.71 -2.33
CA ASP A 170 20.67 -13.01 -2.02
C ASP A 170 20.37 -11.52 -1.78
N PRO A 171 20.71 -10.96 -0.61
CA PRO A 171 20.47 -9.54 -0.32
C PRO A 171 21.19 -8.59 -1.27
N ASP A 172 22.37 -8.93 -1.78
CA ASP A 172 23.11 -8.09 -2.71
C ASP A 172 22.45 -8.06 -4.09
N GLU A 173 21.97 -9.22 -4.58
CA GLU A 173 21.16 -9.31 -5.81
C GLU A 173 19.86 -8.48 -5.65
N ALA A 174 19.17 -8.63 -4.52
CA ALA A 174 17.97 -7.87 -4.22
C ALA A 174 18.25 -6.36 -4.14
N ALA A 175 19.37 -5.96 -3.52
CA ALA A 175 19.79 -4.55 -3.43
C ALA A 175 20.06 -3.95 -4.81
N GLN A 176 20.64 -4.72 -5.72
CA GLN A 176 20.85 -4.26 -7.10
C GLN A 176 19.51 -4.03 -7.81
N MET A 177 18.58 -4.96 -7.73
CA MET A 177 17.24 -4.83 -8.32
C MET A 177 16.44 -3.69 -7.67
N CYS A 178 16.59 -3.48 -6.36
CA CYS A 178 16.02 -2.35 -5.64
C CYS A 178 16.52 -1.02 -6.22
N ARG A 179 17.81 -0.89 -6.49
CA ARG A 179 18.37 0.31 -7.14
C ARG A 179 17.81 0.52 -8.55
N TRP A 180 17.70 -0.53 -9.37
CA TRP A 180 17.07 -0.43 -10.69
C TRP A 180 15.63 0.08 -10.62
N ALA A 181 14.85 -0.46 -9.68
CA ALA A 181 13.46 -0.03 -9.46
C ALA A 181 13.37 1.44 -9.02
N LYS A 182 14.15 1.82 -8.00
CA LYS A 182 14.15 3.20 -7.48
C LYS A 182 14.56 4.24 -8.52
N ASN A 183 15.54 3.93 -9.37
CA ASN A 183 15.96 4.80 -10.47
C ASN A 183 14.84 5.06 -11.50
N ARG A 184 13.78 4.27 -11.47
CA ARG A 184 12.57 4.38 -12.32
C ARG A 184 11.34 4.84 -11.54
N ASN A 185 11.55 5.43 -10.38
CA ASN A 185 10.49 5.90 -9.47
C ASN A 185 9.49 4.80 -9.07
N MET A 186 9.97 3.57 -8.97
CA MET A 186 9.19 2.47 -8.40
C MET A 186 9.43 2.40 -6.89
N THR A 187 8.36 2.24 -6.13
CA THR A 187 8.42 1.97 -4.69
C THR A 187 8.78 0.51 -4.46
N VAL A 188 9.71 0.24 -3.55
CA VAL A 188 10.16 -1.12 -3.24
C VAL A 188 9.70 -1.49 -1.85
N MET A 189 8.87 -2.52 -1.75
CA MET A 189 8.42 -3.12 -0.50
C MET A 189 9.29 -4.34 -0.16
N MET A 190 9.57 -4.55 1.11
CA MET A 190 10.35 -5.70 1.56
C MET A 190 9.68 -6.35 2.76
N HIS A 191 9.44 -7.65 2.65
CA HIS A 191 9.00 -8.49 3.75
C HIS A 191 9.93 -8.36 4.96
N SER A 192 9.41 -8.43 6.16
CA SER A 192 10.21 -8.42 7.39
C SER A 192 9.81 -9.53 8.35
N GLY A 193 10.79 -10.12 9.03
CA GLY A 193 10.55 -11.19 9.98
C GLY A 193 10.61 -12.59 9.40
N GLY A 194 9.84 -13.52 9.96
CA GLY A 194 9.86 -14.93 9.61
C GLY A 194 9.18 -15.25 8.28
N THR A 195 9.18 -16.53 7.92
CA THR A 195 8.52 -16.99 6.68
C THR A 195 7.00 -16.87 6.77
N SER A 196 6.36 -16.40 5.68
CA SER A 196 4.91 -16.23 5.59
C SER A 196 4.26 -17.25 4.66
N ILE A 197 4.81 -17.46 3.49
CA ILE A 197 4.33 -18.44 2.50
C ILE A 197 5.41 -19.50 2.21
N PRO A 198 5.05 -20.67 1.67
CA PRO A 198 6.04 -21.69 1.29
C PRO A 198 7.11 -21.14 0.34
N GLY A 199 8.36 -21.21 0.75
CA GLY A 199 9.51 -20.73 -0.01
C GLY A 199 9.87 -19.26 0.21
N SER A 200 9.17 -18.53 1.08
CA SER A 200 9.60 -17.19 1.49
C SER A 200 10.86 -17.23 2.36
N SER A 201 11.55 -16.10 2.45
CA SER A 201 12.76 -15.93 3.25
C SER A 201 12.43 -15.48 4.67
N VAL A 202 13.34 -15.75 5.59
CA VAL A 202 13.44 -15.00 6.84
C VAL A 202 14.23 -13.73 6.54
N ILE A 203 13.70 -12.58 6.90
CA ILE A 203 14.31 -11.27 6.63
C ILE A 203 14.50 -10.55 7.97
N GLY A 204 15.74 -10.37 8.36
CA GLY A 204 16.13 -9.62 9.55
C GLY A 204 16.61 -8.21 9.23
N ALA A 205 17.15 -7.53 10.26
CA ALA A 205 17.65 -6.17 10.10
C ALA A 205 18.82 -6.07 9.12
N GLU A 206 19.68 -7.08 9.08
CA GLU A 206 20.88 -7.08 8.23
C GLU A 206 20.54 -7.06 6.73
N GLU A 207 19.58 -7.90 6.33
CA GLU A 207 19.09 -7.95 4.95
C GLU A 207 18.40 -6.64 4.58
N ILE A 208 17.56 -6.08 5.45
CA ILE A 208 16.86 -4.81 5.21
C ILE A 208 17.86 -3.66 5.04
N MET A 209 18.88 -3.59 5.90
CA MET A 209 19.92 -2.57 5.81
C MET A 209 20.80 -2.73 4.56
N THR A 210 20.98 -3.95 4.05
CA THR A 210 21.70 -4.20 2.79
C THR A 210 20.87 -3.75 1.59
N VAL A 211 19.59 -4.11 1.55
CA VAL A 211 18.68 -3.84 0.42
C VAL A 211 18.26 -2.38 0.37
N GLN A 212 18.07 -1.74 1.52
CA GLN A 212 17.57 -0.36 1.61
C GLN A 212 16.25 -0.18 0.85
N PRO A 213 15.16 -0.90 1.19
CA PRO A 213 13.87 -0.77 0.52
C PRO A 213 13.26 0.62 0.73
N SER A 214 12.19 0.92 0.00
CA SER A 214 11.38 2.12 0.25
C SER A 214 10.42 1.92 1.42
N VAL A 215 9.94 0.69 1.61
CA VAL A 215 8.99 0.30 2.66
C VAL A 215 9.47 -0.98 3.31
N VAL A 216 9.53 -0.98 4.63
CA VAL A 216 9.67 -2.19 5.44
C VAL A 216 8.27 -2.66 5.80
N SER A 217 7.84 -3.73 5.16
CA SER A 217 6.47 -4.25 5.28
C SER A 217 6.24 -4.89 6.63
N HIS A 218 5.02 -4.73 7.14
CA HIS A 218 4.46 -5.41 8.33
C HIS A 218 5.46 -5.65 9.47
N ILE A 219 6.20 -4.62 9.87
CA ILE A 219 7.22 -4.71 10.94
C ILE A 219 6.66 -5.27 12.26
N ASN A 220 5.35 -5.15 12.44
CA ASN A 220 4.58 -5.73 13.53
C ASN A 220 3.99 -7.10 13.19
N GLY A 221 4.42 -7.78 12.12
CA GLY A 221 3.90 -9.08 11.67
C GLY A 221 3.64 -10.02 12.85
N GLY A 222 2.59 -10.86 12.74
CA GLY A 222 2.09 -11.68 13.86
C GLY A 222 3.12 -12.59 14.53
N PRO A 223 2.99 -13.92 14.44
CA PRO A 223 3.97 -14.86 15.02
C PRO A 223 5.36 -14.77 14.40
N THR A 224 5.45 -14.18 13.20
CA THR A 224 6.68 -14.08 12.41
C THR A 224 7.39 -12.73 12.56
N ALA A 225 6.90 -11.80 13.40
CA ALA A 225 7.50 -10.50 13.60
C ALA A 225 9.00 -10.64 14.00
N MET A 226 9.82 -9.74 13.45
CA MET A 226 11.21 -9.62 13.90
C MET A 226 11.28 -9.20 15.37
N SER A 227 12.41 -9.37 16.01
CA SER A 227 12.61 -8.90 17.39
C SER A 227 12.48 -7.38 17.48
N PHE A 228 12.09 -6.85 18.66
CA PHE A 228 12.01 -5.38 18.83
C PHE A 228 13.37 -4.71 18.61
N ARG A 229 14.44 -5.35 19.05
CA ARG A 229 15.81 -4.85 18.86
C ARG A 229 16.16 -4.70 17.38
N GLU A 230 15.78 -5.66 16.54
CA GLU A 230 15.97 -5.56 15.09
C GLU A 230 15.11 -4.44 14.50
N ALA A 231 13.84 -4.33 14.93
CA ALA A 231 12.98 -3.23 14.49
C ALA A 231 13.58 -1.85 14.87
N GLU A 232 14.14 -1.70 16.08
CA GLU A 232 14.86 -0.48 16.48
C GLU A 232 16.06 -0.20 15.56
N GLN A 233 16.83 -1.23 15.20
CA GLN A 233 17.98 -1.08 14.29
C GLN A 233 17.53 -0.62 12.91
N VAL A 234 16.50 -1.24 12.35
CA VAL A 234 15.93 -0.89 11.04
C VAL A 234 15.44 0.55 11.02
N ILE A 235 14.65 0.94 12.03
CA ILE A 235 14.11 2.30 12.14
C ILE A 235 15.24 3.33 12.27
N ALA A 236 16.30 3.01 13.03
CA ALA A 236 17.42 3.91 13.26
C ALA A 236 18.38 4.05 12.09
N GLN A 237 18.50 3.03 11.22
CA GLN A 237 19.55 2.93 10.21
C GLN A 237 19.03 2.93 8.77
N THR A 238 17.73 3.13 8.57
CA THR A 238 17.13 3.28 7.24
C THR A 238 16.23 4.51 7.18
N ASP A 239 16.01 5.02 5.96
CA ASP A 239 15.03 6.07 5.69
C ASP A 239 13.70 5.50 5.16
N ALA A 240 13.53 4.19 5.21
CA ALA A 240 12.35 3.51 4.74
C ALA A 240 11.09 3.93 5.49
N ALA A 241 9.95 3.95 4.81
CA ALA A 241 8.66 3.96 5.50
C ALA A 241 8.49 2.66 6.29
N ILE A 242 7.91 2.77 7.47
CA ILE A 242 7.71 1.67 8.40
C ILE A 242 6.23 1.32 8.40
N GLU A 243 5.92 0.13 7.95
CA GLU A 243 4.54 -0.28 7.80
C GLU A 243 4.07 -1.11 8.99
N ILE A 244 2.92 -0.71 9.52
CA ILE A 244 2.15 -1.47 10.49
C ILE A 244 0.93 -2.04 9.79
N VAL A 245 0.66 -3.33 9.99
CA VAL A 245 -0.50 -4.00 9.40
C VAL A 245 -1.50 -4.43 10.47
N GLN A 246 -2.77 -4.44 10.06
CA GLN A 246 -3.87 -4.81 10.95
C GLN A 246 -3.79 -6.27 11.42
N CYS A 247 -3.36 -7.19 10.56
CA CYS A 247 -3.25 -8.61 10.91
C CYS A 247 -2.04 -8.94 11.79
N GLY A 248 -1.18 -7.94 12.08
CA GLY A 248 0.03 -8.11 12.86
C GLY A 248 -0.18 -8.12 14.38
N ASN A 249 0.93 -8.12 15.12
CA ASN A 249 0.94 -8.09 16.58
C ASN A 249 0.65 -6.67 17.09
N VAL A 250 -0.45 -6.51 17.84
CA VAL A 250 -0.89 -5.22 18.38
C VAL A 250 0.13 -4.61 19.34
N LYS A 251 0.73 -5.42 20.23
CA LYS A 251 1.75 -4.93 21.16
C LYS A 251 2.94 -4.36 20.40
N ARG A 252 3.42 -5.07 19.37
CA ARG A 252 4.52 -4.61 18.53
C ARG A 252 4.15 -3.33 17.75
N ALA A 253 2.90 -3.22 17.27
CA ALA A 253 2.42 -2.02 16.63
C ALA A 253 2.53 -0.79 17.54
N VAL A 254 2.11 -0.92 18.81
CA VAL A 254 2.22 0.16 19.80
C VAL A 254 3.69 0.50 20.09
N GLU A 255 4.53 -0.50 20.34
CA GLU A 255 5.98 -0.30 20.63
C GLU A 255 6.69 0.45 19.49
N VAL A 256 6.41 0.05 18.24
CA VAL A 256 6.99 0.69 17.04
C VAL A 256 6.46 2.12 16.88
N THR A 257 5.16 2.32 17.04
CA THR A 257 4.55 3.65 16.93
C THR A 257 5.13 4.61 17.96
N GLU A 258 5.28 4.17 19.22
CA GLU A 258 5.89 4.99 20.27
C GLU A 258 7.35 5.32 19.98
N LEU A 259 8.11 4.38 19.42
CA LEU A 259 9.49 4.59 19.04
C LEU A 259 9.60 5.66 17.93
N ILE A 260 8.79 5.55 16.88
CA ILE A 260 8.76 6.52 15.77
C ILE A 260 8.36 7.91 16.29
N LYS A 261 7.34 8.00 17.15
CA LYS A 261 6.93 9.27 17.78
C LYS A 261 8.04 9.90 18.62
N LYS A 262 8.79 9.10 19.40
CA LYS A 262 9.94 9.61 20.18
C LYS A 262 11.05 10.18 19.29
N ARG A 263 11.12 9.71 18.04
CA ARG A 263 12.11 10.20 17.06
C ARG A 263 11.59 11.42 16.28
N GLY A 264 10.30 11.73 16.37
CA GLY A 264 9.66 12.79 15.58
C GLY A 264 9.61 12.47 14.08
N GLU A 265 9.42 11.20 13.74
CA GLU A 265 9.48 10.67 12.38
C GLU A 265 8.12 10.09 11.94
N GLU A 266 7.01 10.62 12.44
CA GLU A 266 5.66 10.10 12.22
C GLU A 266 5.28 10.00 10.74
N GLU A 267 5.87 10.81 9.90
CA GLU A 267 5.69 10.76 8.44
C GLU A 267 6.20 9.48 7.77
N ARG A 268 7.03 8.73 8.47
CA ARG A 268 7.51 7.41 8.03
C ARG A 268 6.54 6.27 8.34
N LEU A 269 5.56 6.51 9.20
CA LEU A 269 4.60 5.48 9.60
C LEU A 269 3.48 5.38 8.56
N ILE A 270 3.31 4.18 8.00
CA ILE A 270 2.22 3.86 7.09
C ILE A 270 1.41 2.68 7.59
N LEU A 271 0.18 2.56 7.11
CA LEU A 271 -0.76 1.53 7.57
C LEU A 271 -1.23 0.68 6.39
N GLY A 272 -1.22 -0.63 6.60
CA GLY A 272 -1.77 -1.62 5.68
C GLY A 272 -2.60 -2.67 6.41
N ASN A 273 -3.23 -3.56 5.68
CA ASN A 273 -3.96 -4.67 6.29
C ASN A 273 -3.26 -6.03 6.13
N ASP A 274 -2.40 -6.17 5.12
CA ASP A 274 -1.72 -7.43 4.76
C ASP A 274 -2.73 -8.57 4.49
N ALA A 275 -3.82 -8.23 3.84
CA ALA A 275 -4.88 -9.17 3.49
C ALA A 275 -5.21 -9.09 1.99
N PRO A 276 -5.83 -10.11 1.44
CA PRO A 276 -6.05 -11.40 2.05
C PRO A 276 -4.73 -12.17 2.21
N SER A 277 -4.50 -12.72 3.40
CA SER A 277 -3.25 -13.44 3.72
C SER A 277 -3.25 -14.92 3.30
N GLY A 278 -4.15 -15.32 2.42
CA GLY A 278 -4.32 -16.73 2.04
C GLY A 278 -5.00 -17.60 3.10
N THR A 279 -5.28 -17.10 4.28
CA THR A 279 -5.97 -17.82 5.36
C THR A 279 -7.49 -17.82 5.23
N GLY A 280 -8.02 -17.04 4.30
CA GLY A 280 -9.36 -17.26 3.74
C GLY A 280 -10.51 -16.57 4.45
N VAL A 281 -10.32 -15.82 5.50
CA VAL A 281 -11.42 -15.06 6.11
C VAL A 281 -10.93 -13.66 6.41
N VAL A 282 -11.46 -12.69 5.68
CA VAL A 282 -11.41 -11.31 6.11
C VAL A 282 -12.58 -11.11 7.07
N THR A 283 -12.29 -11.05 8.34
CA THR A 283 -13.26 -10.56 9.31
C THR A 283 -13.12 -9.05 9.36
N LEU A 284 -14.21 -8.38 9.09
CA LEU A 284 -14.36 -6.95 9.31
C LEU A 284 -14.33 -6.63 10.80
#